data_e5e62ae71e80f972c1ddaca5478f802e
#
_entry.id   e5e62ae71e80f972c1ddaca5478f802e
#
_cell.length_a   1.000
_cell.length_b   1.000
_cell.length_c   1.000
_cell.angle_alpha   90.00
_cell.angle_beta   90.00
_cell.angle_gamma   90.00
#
_symmetry.space_group_name_H-M   'P 1'
#
loop_
_entity.id
_entity.type
_entity.pdbx_description
1 polymer ?
#
loop_
_entity_poly.entity_id
_entity_poly.type
_entity_poly.pdbx_seq_one_letter_code
_entity_poly.pdbx_strand_id
1 'polypeptide(L)'
;MEEYKTILKIDKDPHEKGKYLFETDEFGFNPGQVTVLVGPNGSGKTTMLTNIKKYLRSNDIKFVSYDNVWETKLSLDRSICLEDYISAQTLMCSSEGQGVFHNISKFAERTGNALHNKAKNEKEFWIIMDASDSGLSIDKIVAIKNDLFKTIFEDVPEKDIYIVVAANSYEYTVPIKGLPIECRDVKTGKKVVFDNYEDYRHWICNYKNF
;
A
#
# COMPACT_ATOMS: atom_id res chain seq x y z
N MET A 1 6.13 21.86 13.16
CA MET A 1 5.35 21.23 12.06
C MET A 1 6.29 20.23 11.41
N GLU A 2 5.86 18.98 11.23
CA GLU A 2 6.64 18.04 10.44
C GLU A 2 6.64 18.55 8.99
N GLU A 3 7.83 18.67 8.40
CA GLU A 3 7.98 19.12 7.02
C GLU A 3 7.86 17.91 6.10
N TYR A 4 6.77 17.87 5.31
CA TYR A 4 6.55 16.83 4.31
C TYR A 4 7.00 17.32 2.95
N LYS A 5 7.63 16.46 2.16
CA LYS A 5 8.08 16.79 0.81
C LYS A 5 6.90 16.86 -0.17
N THR A 6 5.90 16.02 0.00
CA THR A 6 4.69 16.02 -0.82
C THR A 6 3.47 16.12 0.08
N ILE A 7 2.59 17.07 -0.19
CA ILE A 7 1.33 17.28 0.52
C ILE A 7 0.18 17.16 -0.48
N LEU A 8 -0.69 16.18 -0.24
CA LEU A 8 -1.91 16.01 -1.02
C LEU A 8 -3.07 16.73 -0.35
N LYS A 9 -3.82 17.49 -1.14
CA LYS A 9 -5.16 17.95 -0.72
C LYS A 9 -6.15 16.82 -0.90
N ILE A 10 -6.92 16.58 0.15
CA ILE A 10 -7.87 15.48 0.20
C ILE A 10 -9.26 16.02 -0.12
N ASP A 11 -9.90 15.41 -1.12
CA ASP A 11 -11.32 15.67 -1.38
C ASP A 11 -12.11 15.08 -0.20
N LYS A 12 -12.74 15.93 0.58
CA LYS A 12 -13.69 15.53 1.61
C LYS A 12 -15.00 15.12 0.92
N ASP A 13 -15.06 13.88 0.44
CA ASP A 13 -16.32 13.34 -0.01
C ASP A 13 -17.30 13.28 1.18
N PRO A 14 -18.49 13.88 1.08
CA PRO A 14 -19.48 13.75 2.11
C PRO A 14 -19.95 12.28 2.16
N HIS A 15 -19.57 11.57 3.20
CA HIS A 15 -20.22 10.32 3.54
C HIS A 15 -21.66 10.62 3.97
N GLU A 16 -22.52 9.59 3.99
CA GLU A 16 -23.92 9.73 4.33
C GLU A 16 -24.20 10.76 5.45
N LYS A 17 -25.11 11.69 5.23
CA LYS A 17 -25.54 12.76 6.16
C LYS A 17 -24.54 13.91 6.41
N GLY A 18 -23.67 14.22 5.46
CA GLY A 18 -22.74 15.36 5.57
C GLY A 18 -21.60 15.17 6.56
N LYS A 19 -21.31 13.94 6.97
CA LYS A 19 -20.09 13.60 7.70
C LYS A 19 -18.97 13.30 6.72
N TYR A 20 -17.81 13.90 6.97
CA TYR A 20 -16.63 13.67 6.16
C TYR A 20 -15.88 12.42 6.64
N LEU A 21 -15.40 11.61 5.69
CA LEU A 21 -14.61 10.43 5.99
C LEU A 21 -13.27 10.77 6.66
N PHE A 22 -12.69 11.91 6.25
CA PHE A 22 -11.41 12.39 6.76
C PHE A 22 -11.58 13.67 7.58
N GLU A 23 -10.84 13.77 8.69
CA GLU A 23 -10.80 14.97 9.53
C GLU A 23 -9.78 16.00 9.06
N THR A 24 -8.85 15.58 8.18
CA THR A 24 -7.81 16.43 7.61
C THR A 24 -8.12 16.83 6.17
N ASP A 25 -7.69 18.02 5.78
CA ASP A 25 -7.75 18.52 4.40
C ASP A 25 -6.47 18.20 3.62
N GLU A 26 -5.42 17.82 4.33
CA GLU A 26 -4.09 17.58 3.76
C GLU A 26 -3.47 16.33 4.34
N PHE A 27 -2.76 15.59 3.50
CA PHE A 27 -2.02 14.42 3.89
C PHE A 27 -0.60 14.48 3.30
N GLY A 28 0.40 14.49 4.17
CA GLY A 28 1.80 14.64 3.76
C GLY A 28 2.51 13.31 3.62
N PHE A 29 3.50 13.25 2.73
CA PHE A 29 4.34 12.08 2.49
C PHE A 29 5.81 12.47 2.34
N ASN A 30 6.70 11.57 2.76
CA ASN A 30 8.14 11.69 2.56
C ASN A 30 8.65 10.50 1.74
N PRO A 31 9.59 10.72 0.80
CA PRO A 31 10.26 9.62 0.09
C PRO A 31 11.25 8.90 1.00
N GLY A 32 11.72 7.73 0.55
CA GLY A 32 12.72 6.94 1.26
C GLY A 32 12.19 6.20 2.49
N GLN A 33 10.88 6.16 2.67
CA GLN A 33 10.21 5.43 3.75
C GLN A 33 8.92 4.74 3.27
N VAL A 34 8.46 3.77 4.04
CA VAL A 34 7.15 3.16 3.84
C VAL A 34 6.13 3.87 4.71
N THR A 35 5.13 4.49 4.10
CA THR A 35 3.98 5.04 4.82
C THR A 35 2.89 3.99 4.92
N VAL A 36 2.57 3.57 6.14
CA VAL A 36 1.51 2.60 6.43
C VAL A 36 0.26 3.34 6.89
N LEU A 37 -0.79 3.27 6.11
CA LEU A 37 -2.10 3.79 6.48
C LEU A 37 -2.77 2.81 7.44
N VAL A 38 -2.98 3.24 8.68
CA VAL A 38 -3.58 2.43 9.73
C VAL A 38 -5.00 2.89 10.06
N GLY A 39 -5.84 1.96 10.44
CA GLY A 39 -7.23 2.15 10.79
C GLY A 39 -8.02 0.84 10.64
N PRO A 40 -9.16 0.66 11.31
CA PRO A 40 -9.98 -0.53 11.18
C PRO A 40 -10.59 -0.65 9.77
N ASN A 41 -11.24 -1.76 9.50
CA ASN A 41 -12.01 -1.91 8.27
C ASN A 41 -13.10 -0.82 8.19
N GLY A 42 -13.27 -0.24 7.01
CA GLY A 42 -14.22 0.86 6.80
C GLY A 42 -13.70 2.26 7.21
N SER A 43 -12.47 2.39 7.72
CA SER A 43 -11.90 3.70 8.11
C SER A 43 -11.48 4.59 6.94
N GLY A 44 -11.58 4.11 5.70
CA GLY A 44 -11.26 4.90 4.49
C GLY A 44 -9.88 4.67 3.89
N LYS A 45 -9.14 3.64 4.29
CA LYS A 45 -7.79 3.35 3.74
C LYS A 45 -7.79 3.25 2.20
N THR A 46 -8.67 2.42 1.63
CA THR A 46 -8.82 2.28 0.16
C THR A 46 -9.26 3.59 -0.50
N THR A 47 -10.13 4.36 0.15
CA THR A 47 -10.54 5.69 -0.33
C THR A 47 -9.36 6.64 -0.37
N MET A 48 -8.51 6.66 0.67
CA MET A 48 -7.29 7.44 0.70
C MET A 48 -6.34 7.06 -0.44
N LEU A 49 -6.11 5.75 -0.66
CA LEU A 49 -5.29 5.30 -1.80
C LEU A 49 -5.89 5.72 -3.15
N THR A 50 -7.21 5.77 -3.26
CA THR A 50 -7.89 6.25 -4.47
C THR A 50 -7.62 7.74 -4.69
N ASN A 51 -7.68 8.57 -3.63
CA ASN A 51 -7.35 9.99 -3.69
C ASN A 51 -5.88 10.20 -4.08
N ILE A 52 -4.96 9.42 -3.53
CA ILE A 52 -3.53 9.45 -3.92
C ILE A 52 -3.40 9.12 -5.41
N LYS A 53 -3.99 8.03 -5.89
CA LYS A 53 -3.94 7.65 -7.32
C LYS A 53 -4.52 8.73 -8.24
N LYS A 54 -5.60 9.39 -7.83
CA LYS A 54 -6.22 10.51 -8.56
C LYS A 54 -5.25 11.69 -8.66
N TYR A 55 -4.63 12.08 -7.55
CA TYR A 55 -3.63 13.14 -7.51
C TYR A 55 -2.44 12.84 -8.43
N LEU A 56 -1.87 11.64 -8.35
CA LEU A 56 -0.73 11.23 -9.17
C LEU A 56 -1.05 11.29 -10.67
N ARG A 57 -2.23 10.81 -11.08
CA ARG A 57 -2.68 10.91 -12.48
C ARG A 57 -2.85 12.35 -12.94
N SER A 58 -3.44 13.21 -12.09
CA SER A 58 -3.70 14.62 -12.44
C SER A 58 -2.40 15.43 -12.58
N ASN A 59 -1.31 14.98 -11.95
CA ASN A 59 0.00 15.63 -12.02
C ASN A 59 1.02 14.88 -12.91
N ASP A 60 0.58 13.88 -13.68
CA ASP A 60 1.42 13.01 -14.53
C ASP A 60 2.58 12.34 -13.78
N ILE A 61 2.41 12.09 -12.48
CA ILE A 61 3.41 11.41 -11.65
C ILE A 61 3.30 9.90 -11.88
N LYS A 62 4.41 9.25 -12.14
CA LYS A 62 4.46 7.81 -12.43
C LYS A 62 4.28 6.99 -11.17
N PHE A 63 3.44 5.97 -11.26
CA PHE A 63 3.20 5.06 -10.13
C PHE A 63 2.84 3.65 -10.60
N VAL A 64 3.01 2.69 -9.71
CA VAL A 64 2.45 1.35 -9.81
C VAL A 64 1.51 1.10 -8.65
N SER A 65 0.50 0.28 -8.87
CA SER A 65 -0.43 -0.09 -7.79
C SER A 65 -0.71 -1.58 -7.76
N TYR A 66 -0.81 -2.10 -6.56
CA TYR A 66 -1.28 -3.43 -6.22
C TYR A 66 -2.61 -3.33 -5.47
N ASP A 67 -3.57 -4.16 -5.84
CA ASP A 67 -4.84 -4.32 -5.14
C ASP A 67 -5.15 -5.82 -5.13
N ASN A 68 -5.17 -6.41 -3.95
CA ASN A 68 -5.30 -7.87 -3.83
C ASN A 68 -6.58 -8.41 -4.45
N VAL A 69 -7.69 -7.70 -4.31
CA VAL A 69 -8.99 -8.13 -4.84
C VAL A 69 -8.97 -8.15 -6.37
N TRP A 70 -8.47 -7.07 -6.99
CA TRP A 70 -8.38 -6.96 -8.44
C TRP A 70 -7.33 -7.87 -9.06
N GLU A 71 -6.15 -7.99 -8.44
CA GLU A 71 -5.08 -8.85 -8.96
C GLU A 71 -5.49 -10.33 -8.97
N THR A 72 -6.18 -10.80 -7.93
CA THR A 72 -6.68 -12.17 -7.88
C THR A 72 -7.70 -12.42 -8.98
N LYS A 73 -8.67 -11.54 -9.16
CA LYS A 73 -9.68 -11.65 -10.23
C LYS A 73 -9.05 -11.57 -11.61
N LEU A 74 -8.19 -10.56 -11.86
CA LEU A 74 -7.54 -10.39 -13.17
C LEU A 74 -6.61 -11.55 -13.52
N SER A 75 -5.90 -12.15 -12.55
CA SER A 75 -5.02 -13.29 -12.80
C SER A 75 -5.80 -14.50 -13.26
N LEU A 76 -6.94 -14.76 -12.63
CA LEU A 76 -7.82 -15.88 -13.01
C LEU A 76 -8.46 -15.63 -14.38
N ASP A 77 -9.05 -14.45 -14.59
CA ASP A 77 -9.69 -14.09 -15.86
C ASP A 77 -8.71 -14.15 -17.03
N ARG A 78 -7.48 -13.64 -16.85
CA ARG A 78 -6.43 -13.72 -17.88
C ARG A 78 -6.01 -15.15 -18.20
N SER A 79 -5.83 -15.99 -17.18
CA SER A 79 -5.47 -17.38 -17.38
C SER A 79 -6.56 -18.16 -18.14
N ILE A 80 -7.82 -17.87 -17.86
CA ILE A 80 -8.95 -18.45 -18.58
C ILE A 80 -9.01 -17.93 -20.03
N CYS A 81 -8.88 -16.62 -20.25
CA CYS A 81 -8.94 -16.00 -21.58
C CYS A 81 -7.76 -16.40 -22.49
N LEU A 82 -6.59 -16.70 -21.92
CA LEU A 82 -5.42 -17.14 -22.69
C LEU A 82 -5.36 -18.66 -22.86
N GLU A 83 -6.40 -19.39 -22.45
CA GLU A 83 -6.44 -20.86 -22.46
C GLU A 83 -5.29 -21.50 -21.68
N ASP A 84 -4.70 -20.76 -20.73
CA ASP A 84 -3.67 -21.25 -19.84
C ASP A 84 -4.32 -22.00 -18.66
N TYR A 85 -4.84 -23.17 -18.96
CA TYR A 85 -5.56 -24.01 -18.02
C TYR A 85 -4.67 -24.48 -16.86
N ILE A 86 -3.35 -24.58 -17.06
CA ILE A 86 -2.40 -24.98 -16.01
C ILE A 86 -2.30 -23.87 -14.97
N SER A 87 -2.10 -22.62 -15.41
CA SER A 87 -2.07 -21.45 -14.50
C SER A 87 -3.42 -21.21 -13.82
N ALA A 88 -4.53 -21.38 -14.54
CA ALA A 88 -5.88 -21.26 -13.98
C ALA A 88 -6.11 -22.35 -12.91
N GLN A 89 -5.76 -23.59 -13.19
CA GLN A 89 -5.88 -24.71 -12.24
C GLN A 89 -4.97 -24.49 -11.02
N THR A 90 -3.75 -24.03 -11.21
CA THR A 90 -2.82 -23.70 -10.13
C THR A 90 -3.38 -22.62 -9.21
N LEU A 91 -3.94 -21.56 -9.77
CA LEU A 91 -4.59 -20.49 -9.01
C LEU A 91 -5.83 -20.97 -8.25
N MET A 92 -6.64 -21.82 -8.87
CA MET A 92 -7.84 -22.41 -8.24
C MET A 92 -7.52 -23.40 -7.12
N CYS A 93 -6.41 -24.14 -7.24
CA CYS A 93 -6.00 -25.15 -6.28
C CYS A 93 -5.02 -24.64 -5.22
N SER A 94 -4.46 -23.41 -5.40
CA SER A 94 -3.58 -22.80 -4.41
C SER A 94 -4.38 -22.29 -3.21
N SER A 95 -3.75 -22.31 -2.04
CA SER A 95 -4.31 -21.60 -0.88
C SER A 95 -4.36 -20.10 -1.17
N GLU A 96 -5.28 -19.37 -0.53
CA GLU A 96 -5.42 -17.92 -0.68
C GLU A 96 -4.06 -17.21 -0.52
N GLY A 97 -3.30 -17.55 0.52
CA GLY A 97 -1.99 -16.95 0.77
C GLY A 97 -0.94 -17.27 -0.31
N GLN A 98 -0.98 -18.44 -0.95
CA GLN A 98 -0.09 -18.76 -2.08
C GLN A 98 -0.44 -17.93 -3.31
N GLY A 99 -1.73 -17.76 -3.59
CA GLY A 99 -2.21 -16.91 -4.69
C GLY A 99 -1.83 -15.44 -4.51
N VAL A 100 -2.02 -14.92 -3.31
CA VAL A 100 -1.64 -13.53 -2.96
C VAL A 100 -0.13 -13.32 -3.11
N PHE A 101 0.68 -14.25 -2.58
CA PHE A 101 2.14 -14.13 -2.68
C PHE A 101 2.65 -14.19 -4.12
N HIS A 102 2.06 -15.05 -4.95
CA HIS A 102 2.36 -15.11 -6.38
C HIS A 102 2.02 -13.79 -7.09
N ASN A 103 0.86 -13.19 -6.80
CA ASN A 103 0.47 -11.91 -7.36
C ASN A 103 1.41 -10.78 -6.93
N ILE A 104 1.88 -10.79 -5.68
CA ILE A 104 2.88 -9.83 -5.19
C ILE A 104 4.22 -10.01 -5.89
N SER A 105 4.65 -11.25 -6.17
CA SER A 105 5.87 -11.51 -6.94
C SER A 105 5.78 -10.94 -8.36
N LYS A 106 4.66 -11.13 -9.05
CA LYS A 106 4.39 -10.51 -10.35
C LYS A 106 4.35 -8.98 -10.26
N PHE A 107 3.80 -8.44 -9.18
CA PHE A 107 3.80 -6.99 -8.93
C PHE A 107 5.22 -6.46 -8.73
N ALA A 108 6.08 -7.17 -8.00
CA ALA A 108 7.49 -6.81 -7.83
C ALA A 108 8.22 -6.74 -9.18
N GLU A 109 8.03 -7.72 -10.06
CA GLU A 109 8.59 -7.72 -11.41
C GLU A 109 8.10 -6.51 -12.23
N ARG A 110 6.78 -6.23 -12.20
CA ARG A 110 6.22 -5.04 -12.87
C ARG A 110 6.79 -3.74 -12.33
N THR A 111 7.02 -3.68 -11.01
CA THR A 111 7.59 -2.50 -10.35
C THR A 111 9.03 -2.27 -10.80
N GLY A 112 9.87 -3.31 -10.80
CA GLY A 112 11.23 -3.24 -11.33
C GLY A 112 11.26 -2.77 -12.79
N ASN A 113 10.44 -3.37 -13.64
CA ASN A 113 10.31 -2.98 -15.05
C ASN A 113 9.84 -1.51 -15.21
N ALA A 114 8.92 -1.04 -14.37
CA ALA A 114 8.47 0.34 -14.41
C ALA A 114 9.57 1.31 -13.98
N LEU A 115 10.29 1.02 -12.92
CA LEU A 115 11.40 1.84 -12.41
C LEU A 115 12.54 1.98 -13.41
N HIS A 116 12.97 0.88 -14.02
CA HIS A 116 14.14 0.87 -14.91
C HIS A 116 13.83 1.30 -16.37
N ASN A 117 12.60 1.18 -16.81
CA ASN A 117 12.23 1.51 -18.19
C ASN A 117 11.33 2.75 -18.29
N LYS A 118 10.13 2.71 -17.71
CA LYS A 118 9.11 3.76 -17.89
C LYS A 118 9.39 5.02 -17.08
N ALA A 119 9.93 4.86 -15.89
CA ALA A 119 10.27 5.96 -14.98
C ALA A 119 11.79 6.22 -14.90
N LYS A 120 12.57 5.74 -15.87
CA LYS A 120 14.04 5.87 -15.84
C LYS A 120 14.50 7.32 -15.63
N ASN A 121 13.86 8.26 -16.31
CA ASN A 121 14.20 9.69 -16.26
C ASN A 121 13.37 10.47 -15.20
N GLU A 122 12.45 9.81 -14.52
CA GLU A 122 11.62 10.46 -13.49
C GLU A 122 12.35 10.48 -12.16
N LYS A 123 12.30 11.62 -11.49
CA LYS A 123 12.88 11.77 -10.15
C LYS A 123 11.98 11.14 -9.08
N GLU A 124 10.68 11.23 -9.26
CA GLU A 124 9.65 10.81 -8.31
C GLU A 124 8.92 9.56 -8.83
N PHE A 125 8.72 8.57 -7.94
CA PHE A 125 7.97 7.37 -8.27
C PHE A 125 7.20 6.84 -7.07
N TRP A 126 5.95 6.41 -7.31
CA TRP A 126 5.05 5.94 -6.24
C TRP A 126 4.70 4.47 -6.39
N ILE A 127 4.66 3.79 -5.26
CA ILE A 127 4.24 2.38 -5.13
C ILE A 127 3.08 2.35 -4.14
N ILE A 128 1.93 1.90 -4.59
CA ILE A 128 0.69 1.90 -3.80
C ILE A 128 0.20 0.48 -3.64
N MET A 129 -0.01 0.02 -2.41
CA MET A 129 -0.46 -1.33 -2.12
C MET A 129 -1.71 -1.31 -1.24
N ASP A 130 -2.78 -1.95 -1.71
CA ASP A 130 -4.03 -2.12 -0.97
C ASP A 130 -4.26 -3.58 -0.60
N ALA A 131 -4.65 -3.82 0.65
CA ALA A 131 -4.98 -5.13 1.19
C ALA A 131 -3.90 -6.21 0.93
N SER A 132 -2.63 -5.81 0.92
CA SER A 132 -1.49 -6.70 0.63
C SER A 132 -1.22 -7.72 1.74
N ASP A 133 -1.87 -7.61 2.87
CA ASP A 133 -1.80 -8.51 4.02
C ASP A 133 -2.93 -9.55 4.06
N SER A 134 -3.96 -9.40 3.22
CA SER A 134 -5.08 -10.34 3.20
C SER A 134 -4.61 -11.74 2.78
N GLY A 135 -4.86 -12.72 3.64
CA GLY A 135 -4.46 -14.12 3.40
C GLY A 135 -2.96 -14.41 3.56
N LEU A 136 -2.12 -13.43 3.94
CA LEU A 136 -0.69 -13.66 4.17
C LEU A 136 -0.36 -13.97 5.63
N SER A 137 0.58 -14.89 5.80
CA SER A 137 1.23 -15.15 7.09
C SER A 137 2.30 -14.10 7.41
N ILE A 138 2.66 -14.00 8.67
CA ILE A 138 3.64 -13.02 9.18
C ILE A 138 4.96 -13.08 8.42
N ASP A 139 5.50 -14.29 8.19
CA ASP A 139 6.75 -14.53 7.46
C ASP A 139 6.70 -13.96 6.03
N LYS A 140 5.56 -14.04 5.36
CA LYS A 140 5.38 -13.48 4.00
C LYS A 140 5.34 -11.96 4.02
N ILE A 141 4.72 -11.34 5.02
CA ILE A 141 4.73 -9.88 5.19
C ILE A 141 6.16 -9.39 5.46
N VAL A 142 6.90 -10.10 6.31
CA VAL A 142 8.31 -9.79 6.58
C VAL A 142 9.16 -9.93 5.31
N ALA A 143 8.93 -10.97 4.49
CA ALA A 143 9.60 -11.13 3.20
C ALA A 143 9.31 -9.96 2.25
N ILE A 144 8.05 -9.51 2.13
CA ILE A 144 7.70 -8.34 1.31
C ILE A 144 8.49 -7.10 1.75
N LYS A 145 8.60 -6.86 3.04
CA LYS A 145 9.35 -5.72 3.58
C LYS A 145 10.85 -5.80 3.27
N ASN A 146 11.46 -6.98 3.46
CA ASN A 146 12.89 -7.18 3.23
C ASN A 146 13.23 -7.27 1.73
N ASP A 147 12.48 -8.08 0.99
CA ASP A 147 12.87 -8.49 -0.36
C ASP A 147 12.29 -7.56 -1.44
N LEU A 148 11.19 -6.84 -1.13
CA LEU A 148 10.61 -5.90 -2.07
C LEU A 148 10.92 -4.45 -1.68
N PHE A 149 10.46 -3.97 -0.53
CA PHE A 149 10.55 -2.54 -0.21
C PHE A 149 11.98 -2.09 0.02
N LYS A 150 12.75 -2.86 0.78
CA LYS A 150 14.16 -2.53 1.05
C LYS A 150 14.99 -2.55 -0.23
N THR A 151 14.83 -3.60 -1.06
CA THR A 151 15.52 -3.72 -2.35
C THR A 151 15.22 -2.54 -3.26
N ILE A 152 13.96 -2.09 -3.34
CA ILE A 152 13.60 -0.92 -4.15
C ILE A 152 14.36 0.34 -3.74
N PHE A 153 14.48 0.61 -2.43
CA PHE A 153 15.24 1.78 -1.96
C PHE A 153 16.75 1.65 -2.20
N GLU A 154 17.28 0.42 -2.16
CA GLU A 154 18.69 0.14 -2.42
C GLU A 154 19.04 0.23 -3.91
N ASP A 155 18.12 -0.20 -4.80
CA ASP A 155 18.36 -0.25 -6.26
C ASP A 155 18.34 1.13 -6.94
N VAL A 156 17.59 2.09 -6.40
CA VAL A 156 17.42 3.43 -7.01
C VAL A 156 17.53 4.55 -5.96
N PRO A 157 18.67 4.65 -5.27
CA PRO A 157 18.84 5.59 -4.14
C PRO A 157 18.76 7.07 -4.53
N GLU A 158 18.93 7.36 -5.83
CA GLU A 158 18.84 8.73 -6.38
C GLU A 158 17.42 9.21 -6.61
N LYS A 159 16.43 8.31 -6.51
CA LYS A 159 15.02 8.63 -6.76
C LYS A 159 14.26 8.91 -5.47
N ASP A 160 13.29 9.80 -5.59
CA ASP A 160 12.28 10.04 -4.57
C ASP A 160 11.20 8.94 -4.63
N ILE A 161 11.45 7.82 -3.96
CA ILE A 161 10.53 6.68 -3.93
C ILE A 161 9.57 6.82 -2.75
N TYR A 162 8.27 6.78 -3.03
CA TYR A 162 7.19 6.76 -2.05
C TYR A 162 6.53 5.39 -2.06
N ILE A 163 6.49 4.71 -0.94
CA ILE A 163 5.75 3.46 -0.77
C ILE A 163 4.61 3.71 0.19
N VAL A 164 3.37 3.51 -0.26
CA VAL A 164 2.17 3.67 0.57
C VAL A 164 1.42 2.35 0.64
N VAL A 165 1.22 1.86 1.84
CA VAL A 165 0.57 0.57 2.11
C VAL A 165 -0.68 0.79 2.95
N ALA A 166 -1.82 0.29 2.50
CA ALA A 166 -3.01 0.14 3.31
C ALA A 166 -3.11 -1.32 3.76
N ALA A 167 -2.93 -1.55 5.05
CA ALA A 167 -2.91 -2.88 5.64
C ALA A 167 -3.65 -2.91 6.99
N ASN A 168 -4.09 -4.10 7.38
CA ASN A 168 -4.69 -4.35 8.69
C ASN A 168 -3.74 -5.14 9.62
N SER A 169 -2.67 -5.70 9.07
CA SER A 169 -1.70 -6.45 9.86
C SER A 169 -0.75 -5.53 10.61
N TYR A 170 -0.60 -5.78 11.91
CA TYR A 170 0.41 -5.14 12.75
C TYR A 170 1.83 -5.26 12.18
N GLU A 171 2.14 -6.37 11.50
CA GLU A 171 3.47 -6.61 10.95
C GLU A 171 3.95 -5.54 9.97
N TYR A 172 3.03 -4.87 9.26
CA TYR A 172 3.43 -3.73 8.43
C TYR A 172 3.88 -2.51 9.24
N THR A 173 3.44 -2.39 10.49
CA THR A 173 3.80 -1.25 11.35
C THR A 173 5.14 -1.45 12.07
N VAL A 174 5.64 -2.68 12.14
CA VAL A 174 6.89 -3.03 12.84
C VAL A 174 8.10 -2.58 12.02
N PRO A 175 8.98 -1.71 12.56
CA PRO A 175 10.21 -1.32 11.86
C PRO A 175 11.14 -2.52 11.64
N ILE A 176 11.86 -2.51 10.52
CA ILE A 176 12.97 -3.43 10.27
C ILE A 176 14.25 -2.64 9.99
N LYS A 177 15.40 -3.26 10.24
CA LYS A 177 16.70 -2.60 10.04
C LYS A 177 16.88 -2.17 8.58
N GLY A 178 17.11 -0.87 8.39
CA GLY A 178 17.37 -0.30 7.07
C GLY A 178 16.10 0.03 6.26
N LEU A 179 14.91 -0.12 6.84
CA LEU A 179 13.64 0.28 6.21
C LEU A 179 12.85 1.17 7.16
N PRO A 180 12.87 2.49 6.98
CA PRO A 180 12.04 3.41 7.76
C PRO A 180 10.55 3.16 7.49
N ILE A 181 9.76 3.06 8.56
CA ILE A 181 8.31 2.88 8.49
C ILE A 181 7.66 3.99 9.27
N GLU A 182 6.70 4.66 8.64
CA GLU A 182 5.86 5.67 9.27
C GLU A 182 4.39 5.23 9.23
N CYS A 183 3.79 5.02 10.39
CA CYS A 183 2.37 4.72 10.48
C CYS A 183 1.56 6.01 10.62
N ARG A 184 0.47 6.09 9.85
CA ARG A 184 -0.43 7.23 9.86
C ARG A 184 -1.87 6.81 10.00
N ASP A 185 -2.54 7.43 10.94
CA ASP A 185 -4.00 7.33 11.05
C ASP A 185 -4.64 7.89 9.78
N VAL A 186 -5.35 7.04 9.07
CA VAL A 186 -5.96 7.41 7.80
C VAL A 186 -7.00 8.52 7.93
N LYS A 187 -7.67 8.64 9.07
CA LYS A 187 -8.73 9.62 9.30
C LYS A 187 -8.19 11.01 9.58
N THR A 188 -7.18 11.10 10.44
CA THR A 188 -6.62 12.37 10.92
C THR A 188 -5.35 12.80 10.21
N GLY A 189 -4.72 11.89 9.44
CA GLY A 189 -3.41 12.11 8.84
C GLY A 189 -2.26 12.17 9.84
N LYS A 190 -2.51 12.01 11.12
CA LYS A 190 -1.50 12.11 12.17
C LYS A 190 -0.63 10.85 12.22
N LYS A 191 0.63 11.05 12.56
CA LYS A 191 1.55 9.96 12.85
C LYS A 191 1.11 9.23 14.11
N VAL A 192 1.15 7.90 14.06
CA VAL A 192 0.91 7.02 15.20
C VAL A 192 2.08 6.08 15.38
N VAL A 193 2.38 5.75 16.61
CA VAL A 193 3.48 4.83 16.97
C VAL A 193 2.88 3.76 17.88
N PHE A 194 3.26 2.52 17.63
CA PHE A 194 2.86 1.37 18.43
C PHE A 194 4.11 0.72 19.01
N ASP A 195 4.21 0.65 20.33
CA ASP A 195 5.36 0.01 20.97
C ASP A 195 5.28 -1.52 20.85
N ASN A 196 4.07 -2.07 20.74
CA ASN A 196 3.82 -3.51 20.64
C ASN A 196 2.45 -3.81 20.03
N TYR A 197 2.15 -5.10 19.85
CA TYR A 197 0.87 -5.55 19.30
C TYR A 197 -0.34 -5.16 20.16
N GLU A 198 -0.22 -5.16 21.48
CA GLU A 198 -1.34 -4.82 22.36
C GLU A 198 -1.73 -3.34 22.23
N ASP A 199 -0.76 -2.44 22.05
CA ASP A 199 -1.01 -1.03 21.78
C ASP A 199 -1.75 -0.84 20.44
N TYR A 200 -1.28 -1.53 19.40
CA TYR A 200 -1.96 -1.53 18.10
C TYR A 200 -3.39 -2.05 18.22
N ARG A 201 -3.58 -3.19 18.88
CA ARG A 201 -4.89 -3.80 19.12
C ARG A 201 -5.81 -2.87 19.89
N HIS A 202 -5.31 -2.30 20.99
CA HIS A 202 -6.07 -1.35 21.80
C HIS A 202 -6.49 -0.14 20.97
N TRP A 203 -5.58 0.41 20.18
CA TRP A 203 -5.85 1.55 19.31
C TRP A 203 -6.93 1.22 18.27
N ILE A 204 -6.82 0.09 17.55
CA ILE A 204 -7.81 -0.35 16.56
C ILE A 204 -9.18 -0.60 17.20
N CYS A 205 -9.25 -1.27 18.38
CA CYS A 205 -10.51 -1.60 19.04
C CYS A 205 -11.23 -0.36 19.60
N ASN A 206 -10.49 0.68 19.96
CA ASN A 206 -11.04 1.93 20.47
C ASN A 206 -11.15 3.04 19.41
N TYR A 207 -10.88 2.70 18.15
CA TYR A 207 -10.97 3.65 17.05
C TYR A 207 -12.40 4.16 16.91
N LYS A 208 -12.58 5.47 17.02
CA LYS A 208 -13.91 6.08 16.86
C LYS A 208 -14.32 6.02 15.39
N ASN A 209 -15.08 4.99 15.04
CA ASN A 209 -15.84 4.97 13.80
C ASN A 209 -17.01 5.96 13.91
N PHE A 210 -17.40 6.53 12.80
CA PHE A 210 -18.52 7.47 12.68
C PHE A 210 -19.85 6.88 13.15
#